data_f697ade0f13d61390425dc5a1f0b785a
#
_entry.id   f697ade0f13d61390425dc5a1f0b785a
#
_cell.length_a   1.000
_cell.length_b   1.000
_cell.length_c   1.000
_cell.angle_alpha   90.00
_cell.angle_beta   90.00
_cell.angle_gamma   90.00
#
_symmetry.space_group_name_H-M   'P 1'
#
loop_
_entity.id
_entity.type
_entity.pdbx_description
1 polymer ?
#
loop_
_entity_poly.entity_id
_entity_poly.type
_entity_poly.pdbx_seq_one_letter_code
_entity_poly.pdbx_strand_id
1 'polypeptide(L)'
;YITNGEKGLKRKMSALRSFYAYNYKHEMIRTNPTHLVDMPKLHQKAIVRLDADEVARLLDYMEECGQSLTGQQKVYYEKTKERDIALITLLLGTGIRVSECVGLDVEDVDFRNNGIKVTRKGGNEMIVYFGDEVRRALLNYLEVRRGITPLSGHGHALFYSTQRKRIV
;
A
#
# COMPACT_ATOMS: atom_id res chain seq x y z
N TYR A 1 0.81 12.70 32.53
CA TYR A 1 0.38 11.31 32.26
C TYR A 1 -0.05 11.23 30.80
N ILE A 2 0.69 10.48 29.96
CA ILE A 2 0.29 10.21 28.57
C ILE A 2 -0.80 9.13 28.66
N THR A 3 -2.05 9.49 28.43
CA THR A 3 -3.16 8.56 28.35
C THR A 3 -3.04 7.76 27.03
N ASN A 4 -2.77 6.46 27.16
CA ASN A 4 -2.77 5.58 26.01
C ASN A 4 -4.23 5.36 25.55
N GLY A 5 -4.51 5.53 24.26
CA GLY A 5 -5.79 5.12 23.69
C GLY A 5 -5.98 3.59 23.78
N GLU A 6 -7.23 3.13 23.72
CA GLU A 6 -7.62 1.71 23.87
C GLU A 6 -6.80 0.73 23.01
N LYS A 7 -6.53 1.09 21.74
CA LYS A 7 -5.69 0.28 20.85
C LYS A 7 -4.24 0.17 21.32
N GLY A 8 -3.69 1.29 21.86
CA GLY A 8 -2.35 1.32 22.43
C GLY A 8 -2.24 0.46 23.69
N LEU A 9 -3.23 0.56 24.57
CA LEU A 9 -3.31 -0.26 25.77
C LEU A 9 -3.42 -1.75 25.41
N LYS A 10 -4.31 -2.12 24.48
CA LYS A 10 -4.44 -3.52 24.03
C LYS A 10 -3.13 -4.08 23.47
N ARG A 11 -2.40 -3.29 22.67
CA ARG A 11 -1.10 -3.72 22.13
C ARG A 11 -0.07 -3.97 23.23
N LYS A 12 0.01 -3.07 24.22
CA LYS A 12 0.91 -3.23 25.38
C LYS A 12 0.54 -4.46 26.20
N MET A 13 -0.75 -4.67 26.46
CA MET A 13 -1.23 -5.86 27.17
C MET A 13 -0.94 -7.15 26.42
N SER A 14 -1.07 -7.15 25.09
CA SER A 14 -0.72 -8.31 24.25
C SER A 14 0.78 -8.64 24.33
N ALA A 15 1.66 -7.63 24.32
CA ALA A 15 3.09 -7.82 24.50
C ALA A 15 3.44 -8.42 25.86
N LEU A 16 2.83 -7.89 26.94
CA LEU A 16 3.01 -8.44 28.29
C LEU A 16 2.51 -9.89 28.38
N ARG A 17 1.35 -10.19 27.80
CA ARG A 17 0.84 -11.57 27.78
C ARG A 17 1.79 -12.53 27.06
N SER A 18 2.32 -12.13 25.90
CA SER A 18 3.30 -12.94 25.18
C SER A 18 4.56 -13.16 26.00
N PHE A 19 5.07 -12.11 26.66
CA PHE A 19 6.25 -12.20 27.50
C PHE A 19 6.04 -13.16 28.70
N TYR A 20 4.95 -13.00 29.45
CA TYR A 20 4.68 -13.86 30.60
C TYR A 20 4.31 -15.28 30.18
N ALA A 21 3.62 -15.47 29.05
CA ALA A 21 3.33 -16.80 28.52
C ALA A 21 4.62 -17.54 28.13
N TYR A 22 5.58 -16.84 27.51
CA TYR A 22 6.89 -17.40 27.18
C TYR A 22 7.62 -17.85 28.46
N ASN A 23 7.75 -16.97 29.46
CA ASN A 23 8.44 -17.29 30.71
C ASN A 23 7.76 -18.43 31.49
N TYR A 24 6.43 -18.48 31.48
CA TYR A 24 5.68 -19.57 32.10
C TYR A 24 5.90 -20.90 31.38
N LYS A 25 5.88 -20.89 30.04
CA LYS A 25 6.15 -22.10 29.21
C LYS A 25 7.56 -22.66 29.43
N HIS A 26 8.54 -21.80 29.70
CA HIS A 26 9.92 -22.17 29.95
C HIS A 26 10.24 -22.34 31.46
N GLU A 27 9.20 -22.45 32.29
CA GLU A 27 9.32 -22.71 33.75
C GLU A 27 10.15 -21.66 34.52
N MET A 28 10.36 -20.45 33.91
CA MET A 28 11.07 -19.36 34.55
C MET A 28 10.22 -18.67 35.64
N ILE A 29 8.91 -18.82 35.58
CA ILE A 29 7.94 -18.34 36.56
C ILE A 29 6.92 -19.43 36.87
N ARG A 30 6.47 -19.49 38.12
CA ARG A 30 5.50 -20.50 38.57
C ARG A 30 4.05 -20.21 38.18
N THR A 31 3.72 -18.95 37.96
CA THR A 31 2.36 -18.51 37.61
C THR A 31 2.43 -17.41 36.57
N ASN A 32 1.42 -17.34 35.71
CA ASN A 32 1.29 -16.26 34.72
C ASN A 32 0.30 -15.21 35.22
N PRO A 33 0.78 -14.04 35.69
CA PRO A 33 -0.10 -13.01 36.28
C PRO A 33 -1.05 -12.37 35.27
N THR A 34 -0.77 -12.48 33.97
CA THR A 34 -1.61 -11.89 32.92
C THR A 34 -2.89 -12.68 32.65
N HIS A 35 -3.04 -13.89 33.18
CA HIS A 35 -4.30 -14.64 33.11
C HIS A 35 -5.42 -13.98 33.92
N LEU A 36 -5.08 -13.24 34.96
CA LEU A 36 -6.02 -12.57 35.87
C LEU A 36 -6.45 -11.16 35.36
N VAL A 37 -5.87 -10.70 34.25
CA VAL A 37 -6.15 -9.35 33.73
C VAL A 37 -6.95 -9.44 32.46
N ASP A 38 -8.12 -8.81 32.42
CA ASP A 38 -8.95 -8.75 31.22
C ASP A 38 -8.34 -7.87 30.13
N MET A 39 -8.56 -8.27 28.87
CA MET A 39 -8.15 -7.46 27.73
C MET A 39 -9.12 -6.30 27.53
N PRO A 40 -8.61 -5.08 27.25
CA PRO A 40 -9.46 -3.95 26.92
C PRO A 40 -10.40 -4.27 25.75
N LYS A 41 -11.68 -4.01 25.90
CA LYS A 41 -12.65 -4.08 24.82
C LYS A 41 -12.36 -2.95 23.84
N LEU A 42 -12.20 -3.27 22.57
CA LEU A 42 -12.05 -2.27 21.51
C LEU A 42 -13.42 -1.89 20.96
N HIS A 43 -13.73 -0.61 20.96
CA HIS A 43 -14.86 -0.10 20.19
C HIS A 43 -14.47 -0.11 18.72
N GLN A 44 -15.18 -0.94 17.92
CA GLN A 44 -15.00 -0.97 16.49
C GLN A 44 -15.67 0.27 15.89
N LYS A 45 -14.86 1.14 15.28
CA LYS A 45 -15.40 2.19 14.41
C LYS A 45 -15.78 1.56 13.08
N ALA A 46 -16.89 1.99 12.51
CA ALA A 46 -17.26 1.62 11.15
C ALA A 46 -16.09 1.95 10.20
N ILE A 47 -15.75 1.01 9.35
CA ILE A 47 -14.73 1.23 8.33
C ILE A 47 -15.39 2.06 7.23
N VAL A 48 -14.90 3.28 7.04
CA VAL A 48 -15.27 4.11 5.89
C VAL A 48 -14.57 3.49 4.68
N ARG A 49 -15.35 3.13 3.68
CA ARG A 49 -14.87 2.57 2.40
C ARG A 49 -15.59 3.29 1.27
N LEU A 50 -14.92 3.44 0.16
CA LEU A 50 -15.53 3.92 -1.08
C LEU A 50 -16.41 2.80 -1.67
N ASP A 51 -17.56 3.16 -2.19
CA ASP A 51 -18.36 2.27 -3.04
C ASP A 51 -17.88 2.35 -4.51
N ALA A 52 -18.49 1.56 -5.39
CA ALA A 52 -18.09 1.50 -6.80
C ALA A 52 -18.26 2.83 -7.52
N ASP A 53 -19.34 3.56 -7.23
CA ASP A 53 -19.61 4.86 -7.86
C ASP A 53 -18.65 5.95 -7.34
N GLU A 54 -18.28 5.87 -6.07
CA GLU A 54 -17.29 6.77 -5.49
C GLU A 54 -15.88 6.51 -6.05
N VAL A 55 -15.53 5.25 -6.28
CA VAL A 55 -14.28 4.87 -6.95
C VAL A 55 -14.26 5.40 -8.39
N ALA A 56 -15.34 5.22 -9.16
CA ALA A 56 -15.43 5.73 -10.52
C ALA A 56 -15.25 7.26 -10.54
N ARG A 57 -15.98 8.00 -9.69
CA ARG A 57 -15.84 9.45 -9.55
C ARG A 57 -14.43 9.90 -9.15
N LEU A 58 -13.75 9.13 -8.31
CA LEU A 58 -12.36 9.42 -7.94
C LEU A 58 -11.44 9.32 -9.15
N LEU A 59 -11.56 8.26 -9.95
CA LEU A 59 -10.73 8.06 -11.14
C LEU A 59 -11.02 9.12 -12.20
N ASP A 60 -12.29 9.44 -12.47
CA ASP A 60 -12.68 10.51 -13.38
C ASP A 60 -12.11 11.86 -12.93
N TYR A 61 -12.22 12.17 -11.64
CA TYR A 61 -11.63 13.38 -11.08
C TYR A 61 -10.11 13.43 -11.27
N MET A 62 -9.41 12.32 -11.08
CA MET A 62 -7.96 12.25 -11.30
C MET A 62 -7.57 12.49 -12.75
N GLU A 63 -8.43 12.14 -13.71
CA GLU A 63 -8.21 12.41 -15.13
C GLU A 63 -8.48 13.87 -15.52
N GLU A 64 -9.47 14.51 -14.90
CA GLU A 64 -10.01 15.81 -15.33
C GLU A 64 -9.51 16.99 -14.49
N CYS A 65 -9.08 16.78 -13.24
CA CYS A 65 -8.77 17.88 -12.31
C CYS A 65 -7.68 18.84 -12.83
N GLY A 66 -6.84 18.41 -13.75
CA GLY A 66 -5.83 19.25 -14.40
C GLY A 66 -6.39 20.47 -15.13
N GLN A 67 -7.67 20.43 -15.54
CA GLN A 67 -8.32 21.55 -16.23
C GLN A 67 -8.54 22.76 -15.30
N SER A 68 -8.73 22.52 -14.01
CA SER A 68 -8.93 23.56 -12.99
C SER A 68 -7.62 24.05 -12.36
N LEU A 69 -6.49 23.38 -12.62
CA LEU A 69 -5.20 23.72 -12.05
C LEU A 69 -4.47 24.79 -12.87
N THR A 70 -3.71 25.64 -12.18
CA THR A 70 -2.93 26.72 -12.81
C THR A 70 -1.49 26.72 -12.31
N GLY A 71 -0.61 27.35 -13.10
CA GLY A 71 0.79 27.57 -12.71
C GLY A 71 1.53 26.26 -12.37
N GLN A 72 2.24 26.28 -11.26
CA GLN A 72 3.11 25.15 -10.84
C GLN A 72 2.33 23.87 -10.51
N GLN A 73 1.09 23.99 -10.02
CA GLN A 73 0.25 22.84 -9.72
C GLN A 73 -0.10 22.07 -11.00
N LYS A 74 -0.41 22.77 -12.10
CA LYS A 74 -0.68 22.14 -13.39
C LYS A 74 0.54 21.39 -13.93
N VAL A 75 1.70 22.01 -13.88
CA VAL A 75 2.97 21.36 -14.29
C VAL A 75 3.26 20.10 -13.47
N TYR A 76 3.02 20.13 -12.17
CA TYR A 76 3.20 18.97 -11.32
C TYR A 76 2.19 17.86 -11.67
N TYR A 77 0.93 18.21 -11.82
CA TYR A 77 -0.12 17.27 -12.21
C TYR A 77 0.20 16.58 -13.56
N GLU A 78 0.56 17.33 -14.58
CA GLU A 78 0.90 16.79 -15.90
C GLU A 78 2.08 15.79 -15.83
N LYS A 79 3.04 16.02 -14.94
CA LYS A 79 4.18 15.11 -14.74
C LYS A 79 3.83 13.82 -13.99
N THR A 80 2.80 13.85 -13.16
CA THR A 80 2.49 12.73 -12.24
C THR A 80 1.20 12.01 -12.57
N LYS A 81 0.33 12.60 -13.39
CA LYS A 81 -1.01 12.12 -13.73
C LYS A 81 -1.04 10.63 -14.06
N GLU A 82 -0.33 10.24 -15.11
CA GLU A 82 -0.37 8.85 -15.61
C GLU A 82 0.16 7.86 -14.57
N ARG A 83 1.18 8.26 -13.82
CA ARG A 83 1.73 7.48 -12.71
C ARG A 83 0.71 7.28 -11.59
N ASP A 84 0.08 8.36 -11.17
CA ASP A 84 -0.82 8.38 -10.03
C ASP A 84 -2.11 7.61 -10.36
N ILE A 85 -2.63 7.76 -11.58
CA ILE A 85 -3.76 6.97 -12.09
C ILE A 85 -3.38 5.48 -12.12
N ALA A 86 -2.24 5.11 -12.70
CA ALA A 86 -1.81 3.72 -12.77
C ALA A 86 -1.63 3.10 -11.38
N LEU A 87 -1.05 3.85 -10.45
CA LEU A 87 -0.81 3.39 -9.08
C LEU A 87 -2.13 3.15 -8.34
N ILE A 88 -3.06 4.10 -8.39
CA ILE A 88 -4.37 3.99 -7.72
C ILE A 88 -5.21 2.89 -8.36
N THR A 89 -5.28 2.82 -9.69
CA THR A 89 -6.02 1.79 -10.41
C THR A 89 -5.47 0.39 -10.10
N LEU A 90 -4.14 0.25 -10.02
CA LEU A 90 -3.50 -1.00 -9.64
C LEU A 90 -3.87 -1.42 -8.20
N LEU A 91 -3.81 -0.50 -7.25
CA LEU A 91 -4.18 -0.77 -5.85
C LEU A 91 -5.66 -1.16 -5.72
N LEU A 92 -6.55 -0.44 -6.40
CA LEU A 92 -8.00 -0.70 -6.36
C LEU A 92 -8.36 -2.02 -7.07
N GLY A 93 -7.76 -2.29 -8.22
CA GLY A 93 -8.07 -3.47 -9.02
C GLY A 93 -7.45 -4.77 -8.50
N THR A 94 -6.42 -4.71 -7.64
CA THR A 94 -5.70 -5.91 -7.16
C THR A 94 -5.76 -6.11 -5.65
N GLY A 95 -6.00 -5.04 -4.89
CA GLY A 95 -5.99 -5.11 -3.43
C GLY A 95 -4.62 -5.40 -2.80
N ILE A 96 -3.51 -5.25 -3.55
CA ILE A 96 -2.16 -5.39 -2.99
C ILE A 96 -1.86 -4.26 -2.00
N ARG A 97 -0.92 -4.50 -1.10
CA ARG A 97 -0.51 -3.46 -0.14
C ARG A 97 0.29 -2.37 -0.84
N VAL A 98 0.21 -1.14 -0.32
CA VAL A 98 1.01 -0.01 -0.84
C VAL A 98 2.50 -0.37 -0.89
N SER A 99 3.04 -0.99 0.17
CA SER A 99 4.44 -1.42 0.21
C SER A 99 4.80 -2.47 -0.86
N GLU A 100 3.87 -3.35 -1.19
CA GLU A 100 4.01 -4.33 -2.28
C GLU A 100 4.00 -3.62 -3.63
N CYS A 101 3.06 -2.69 -3.83
CA CYS A 101 2.92 -1.90 -5.06
C CYS A 101 4.16 -1.05 -5.36
N VAL A 102 4.67 -0.29 -4.39
CA VAL A 102 5.87 0.55 -4.60
C VAL A 102 7.16 -0.25 -4.74
N GLY A 103 7.14 -1.49 -4.27
CA GLY A 103 8.24 -2.46 -4.40
C GLY A 103 8.36 -3.09 -5.79
N LEU A 104 7.32 -3.02 -6.64
CA LEU A 104 7.31 -3.66 -7.94
C LEU A 104 8.41 -3.15 -8.88
N ASP A 105 8.96 -4.07 -9.64
CA ASP A 105 9.78 -3.81 -10.81
C ASP A 105 8.97 -3.96 -12.11
N VAL A 106 9.48 -3.43 -13.21
CA VAL A 106 8.79 -3.56 -14.53
C VAL A 106 8.66 -5.01 -14.93
N GLU A 107 9.68 -5.80 -14.63
CA GLU A 107 9.76 -7.23 -14.92
C GLU A 107 8.76 -8.08 -14.13
N ASP A 108 8.21 -7.54 -13.03
CA ASP A 108 7.18 -8.22 -12.24
C ASP A 108 5.80 -8.19 -12.91
N VAL A 109 5.62 -7.39 -13.97
CA VAL A 109 4.35 -7.23 -14.69
C VAL A 109 4.31 -8.11 -15.92
N ASP A 110 3.44 -9.10 -15.92
CA ASP A 110 3.15 -9.95 -17.09
C ASP A 110 1.88 -9.47 -17.80
N PHE A 111 2.04 -8.71 -18.87
CA PHE A 111 0.92 -8.23 -19.69
C PHE A 111 0.29 -9.30 -20.59
N ARG A 112 0.91 -10.48 -20.76
CA ARG A 112 0.31 -11.58 -21.54
C ARG A 112 -0.80 -12.26 -20.76
N ASN A 113 -0.54 -12.48 -19.47
CA ASN A 113 -1.47 -13.16 -18.57
C ASN A 113 -2.20 -12.20 -17.64
N ASN A 114 -2.00 -10.88 -17.78
CA ASN A 114 -2.54 -9.85 -16.88
C ASN A 114 -2.25 -10.14 -15.41
N GLY A 115 -1.01 -10.47 -15.10
CA GLY A 115 -0.55 -10.82 -13.75
C GLY A 115 0.60 -9.95 -13.27
N ILE A 116 0.69 -9.77 -11.97
CA ILE A 116 1.85 -9.16 -11.31
C ILE A 116 2.41 -10.14 -10.27
N LYS A 117 3.73 -10.24 -10.23
CA LYS A 117 4.43 -10.99 -9.21
C LYS A 117 4.67 -10.10 -8.00
N VAL A 118 4.11 -10.46 -6.86
CA VAL A 118 4.17 -9.68 -5.62
C VAL A 118 4.91 -10.47 -4.56
N THR A 119 5.92 -9.86 -3.94
CA THR A 119 6.62 -10.43 -2.79
C THR A 119 5.97 -9.97 -1.49
N ARG A 120 5.38 -10.90 -0.75
CA ARG A 120 4.71 -10.63 0.53
C ARG A 120 5.68 -10.65 1.71
N LYS A 121 5.21 -10.16 2.86
CA LYS A 121 5.94 -10.24 4.12
C LYS A 121 6.37 -11.69 4.40
N GLY A 122 7.68 -11.89 4.61
CA GLY A 122 8.26 -13.21 4.80
C GLY A 122 8.88 -13.81 3.54
N GLY A 123 8.94 -13.06 2.42
CA GLY A 123 9.60 -13.48 1.19
C GLY A 123 8.77 -14.39 0.28
N ASN A 124 7.51 -14.66 0.61
CA ASN A 124 6.63 -15.45 -0.23
C ASN A 124 6.21 -14.67 -1.47
N GLU A 125 6.48 -15.22 -2.63
CA GLU A 125 6.02 -14.69 -3.91
C GLU A 125 4.66 -15.25 -4.29
N MET A 126 3.82 -14.41 -4.90
CA MET A 126 2.55 -14.83 -5.49
C MET A 126 2.22 -13.99 -6.71
N ILE A 127 1.43 -14.57 -7.60
CA ILE A 127 0.89 -13.85 -8.77
C ILE A 127 -0.51 -13.34 -8.41
N VAL A 128 -0.74 -12.05 -8.64
CA VAL A 128 -2.06 -11.41 -8.52
C VAL A 128 -2.49 -10.98 -9.91
N TYR A 129 -3.68 -11.38 -10.31
CA TYR A 129 -4.23 -11.05 -11.62
C TYR A 129 -4.99 -9.73 -11.57
N PHE A 130 -4.99 -9.01 -12.70
CA PHE A 130 -5.66 -7.72 -12.85
C PHE A 130 -6.52 -7.65 -14.12
N GLY A 131 -7.50 -6.75 -14.11
CA GLY A 131 -8.41 -6.52 -15.24
C GLY A 131 -7.86 -5.55 -16.30
N ASP A 132 -8.65 -5.34 -17.35
CA ASP A 132 -8.27 -4.50 -18.50
C ASP A 132 -8.08 -3.02 -18.14
N GLU A 133 -8.77 -2.53 -17.12
CA GLU A 133 -8.60 -1.15 -16.63
C GLU A 133 -7.19 -0.93 -16.08
N VAL A 134 -6.73 -1.85 -15.22
CA VAL A 134 -5.37 -1.82 -14.67
C VAL A 134 -4.35 -1.96 -15.79
N ARG A 135 -4.58 -2.88 -16.72
CA ARG A 135 -3.73 -3.07 -17.89
C ARG A 135 -3.55 -1.77 -18.67
N ARG A 136 -4.65 -1.09 -18.98
CA ARG A 136 -4.66 0.16 -19.73
C ARG A 136 -3.91 1.27 -18.99
N ALA A 137 -4.21 1.44 -17.70
CA ALA A 137 -3.56 2.45 -16.88
C ALA A 137 -2.04 2.22 -16.77
N LEU A 138 -1.60 0.97 -16.58
CA LEU A 138 -0.18 0.62 -16.55
C LEU A 138 0.51 0.87 -17.89
N LEU A 139 -0.12 0.53 -19.01
CA LEU A 139 0.45 0.77 -20.35
C LEU A 139 0.60 2.27 -20.63
N ASN A 140 -0.40 3.08 -20.33
CA ASN A 140 -0.33 4.54 -20.47
C ASN A 140 0.83 5.12 -19.65
N TYR A 141 0.96 4.69 -18.39
CA TYR A 141 2.07 5.12 -17.58
C TYR A 141 3.43 4.67 -18.11
N LEU A 142 3.56 3.44 -18.61
CA LEU A 142 4.81 2.93 -19.15
C LEU A 142 5.28 3.70 -20.38
N GLU A 143 4.38 4.23 -21.22
CA GLU A 143 4.74 5.14 -22.31
C GLU A 143 5.42 6.41 -21.78
N VAL A 144 4.82 7.06 -20.79
CA VAL A 144 5.41 8.25 -20.14
C VAL A 144 6.72 7.91 -19.43
N ARG A 145 6.77 6.75 -18.75
CA ARG A 145 7.94 6.29 -18.02
C ARG A 145 9.17 6.09 -18.94
N ARG A 146 8.98 5.66 -20.18
CA ARG A 146 10.08 5.49 -21.16
C ARG A 146 10.84 6.79 -21.42
N GLY A 147 10.18 7.94 -21.30
CA GLY A 147 10.80 9.25 -21.43
C GLY A 147 11.57 9.72 -20.19
N ILE A 148 11.51 8.99 -19.08
CA ILE A 148 12.14 9.38 -17.82
C ILE A 148 13.48 8.64 -17.67
N THR A 149 14.59 9.38 -17.62
CA THR A 149 15.91 8.81 -17.28
C THR A 149 15.98 8.64 -15.75
N PRO A 150 15.97 7.40 -15.21
CA PRO A 150 16.04 7.17 -13.76
C PRO A 150 17.41 7.52 -13.19
N LEU A 151 17.45 7.79 -11.89
CA LEU A 151 18.73 7.83 -11.18
C LEU A 151 19.37 6.43 -11.09
N SER A 152 20.69 6.41 -10.97
CA SER A 152 21.46 5.16 -10.86
C SER A 152 20.88 4.25 -9.77
N GLY A 153 20.73 2.95 -10.09
CA GLY A 153 20.17 1.95 -9.18
C GLY A 153 18.63 1.88 -9.12
N HIS A 154 17.90 2.75 -9.85
CA HIS A 154 16.44 2.76 -9.82
C HIS A 154 15.79 2.35 -11.16
N GLY A 155 16.57 1.93 -12.16
CA GLY A 155 16.09 1.64 -13.54
C GLY A 155 14.98 0.59 -13.61
N HIS A 156 15.01 -0.40 -12.75
CA HIS A 156 14.03 -1.50 -12.73
C HIS A 156 12.68 -1.11 -12.10
N ALA A 157 12.65 -0.11 -11.21
CA ALA A 157 11.44 0.25 -10.47
C ALA A 157 10.26 0.54 -11.40
N LEU A 158 9.10 -0.06 -11.13
CA LEU A 158 7.88 0.19 -11.91
C LEU A 158 7.47 1.66 -11.79
N PHE A 159 7.39 2.19 -10.58
CA PHE A 159 6.94 3.56 -10.32
C PHE A 159 8.07 4.48 -9.87
N TYR A 160 8.17 5.64 -10.54
CA TYR A 160 9.15 6.68 -10.21
C TYR A 160 8.51 7.85 -9.48
N SER A 161 9.22 8.35 -8.46
CA SER A 161 8.95 9.66 -7.87
C SER A 161 9.35 10.79 -8.83
N THR A 162 8.94 12.03 -8.51
CA THR A 162 9.39 13.23 -9.24
C THR A 162 10.90 13.43 -9.19
N GLN A 163 11.60 12.78 -8.26
CA GLN A 163 13.05 12.75 -8.17
C GLN A 163 13.69 11.64 -9.03
N ARG A 164 12.92 10.94 -9.84
CA ARG A 164 13.37 9.84 -10.72
C ARG A 164 13.97 8.64 -9.96
N LYS A 165 13.52 8.43 -8.74
CA LYS A 165 13.81 7.27 -7.88
C LYS A 165 12.56 6.40 -7.73
N ARG A 166 12.75 5.15 -7.28
CA ARG A 166 11.63 4.34 -6.78
C ARG A 166 10.81 5.12 -5.75
N ILE A 167 9.51 5.04 -5.82
CA ILE A 167 8.61 5.52 -4.76
C ILE A 167 8.80 4.63 -3.52
N VAL A 168 8.83 5.22 -2.34
CA VAL A 168 8.98 4.55 -1.04
C VAL A 168 7.89 4.98 -0.08
#